data_3fb74f8c34adbb05e34484fe07b7502d
#
_entry.id   3fb74f8c34adbb05e34484fe07b7502d
#
_cell.length_a   1.000
_cell.length_b   1.000
_cell.length_c   1.000
_cell.angle_alpha   90.00
_cell.angle_beta   90.00
_cell.angle_gamma   90.00
#
_symmetry.space_group_name_H-M   'P 1'
#
loop_
_entity.id
_entity.type
_entity.pdbx_description
1 polymer ?
#
loop_
_entity_poly.entity_id
_entity_poly.type
_entity_poly.pdbx_seq_one_letter_code
_entity_poly.pdbx_strand_id
1 'polypeptide(L)'
;THPDYRDLMRRPDVDAVVISTPDHWHAQIAMEAAWAGKDIYLQKPLSLTIAEGRALSDVIHRTGRILQVGSQQRSADPWPQFRRACELVRNGRIGELRTVKIGLPGDPSGPEEPEMPVPENLDYDAWLGSTPVVYYTEKRVHPQADYSRPGWLRCEQFGAGMITGWGAHHVDTAHWGMGTEYGGP
;
A
#
# COMPACT_ATOMS: atom_id res chain seq x y z
N THR A 1 -11.91 -11.42 16.88
CA THR A 1 -11.00 -11.62 15.72
C THR A 1 -11.60 -12.66 14.80
N HIS A 2 -11.41 -12.49 13.50
CA HIS A 2 -11.84 -13.42 12.47
C HIS A 2 -10.60 -13.92 11.72
N PRO A 3 -10.45 -15.22 11.52
CA PRO A 3 -9.31 -15.76 10.76
C PRO A 3 -9.41 -15.44 9.26
N ASP A 4 -10.63 -15.30 8.72
CA ASP A 4 -10.88 -14.92 7.34
C ASP A 4 -11.54 -13.51 7.30
N TYR A 5 -10.93 -12.57 6.57
CA TYR A 5 -11.48 -11.22 6.39
C TYR A 5 -12.85 -11.20 5.72
N ARG A 6 -13.20 -12.24 4.94
CA ARG A 6 -14.51 -12.37 4.28
C ARG A 6 -15.64 -12.46 5.27
N ASP A 7 -15.39 -12.93 6.50
CA ASP A 7 -16.39 -12.91 7.56
C ASP A 7 -16.76 -11.49 7.96
N LEU A 8 -15.80 -10.55 7.95
CA LEU A 8 -16.07 -9.13 8.17
C LEU A 8 -16.90 -8.53 7.03
N MET A 9 -16.61 -8.93 5.78
CA MET A 9 -17.34 -8.42 4.61
C MET A 9 -18.83 -8.80 4.63
N ARG A 10 -19.18 -9.96 5.21
CA ARG A 10 -20.58 -10.43 5.34
C ARG A 10 -21.37 -9.73 6.44
N ARG A 11 -20.73 -9.01 7.34
CA ARG A 11 -21.39 -8.38 8.48
C ARG A 11 -22.18 -7.14 8.05
N PRO A 12 -23.50 -7.08 8.39
CA PRO A 12 -24.33 -5.91 8.05
C PRO A 12 -24.05 -4.68 8.94
N ASP A 13 -23.42 -4.87 10.09
CA ASP A 13 -23.06 -3.81 11.03
C ASP A 13 -21.66 -3.21 10.80
N VAL A 14 -20.99 -3.59 9.70
CA VAL A 14 -19.72 -3.00 9.25
C VAL A 14 -19.99 -2.17 8.00
N ASP A 15 -19.80 -0.87 8.07
CA ASP A 15 -20.00 0.06 6.96
C ASP A 15 -18.71 0.31 6.16
N ALA A 16 -17.57 0.31 6.84
CA ALA A 16 -16.28 0.60 6.25
C ALA A 16 -15.18 -0.30 6.83
N VAL A 17 -14.12 -0.50 6.05
CA VAL A 17 -12.97 -1.31 6.42
C VAL A 17 -11.66 -0.57 6.24
N VAL A 18 -10.70 -0.86 7.12
CA VAL A 18 -9.30 -0.44 6.99
C VAL A 18 -8.47 -1.64 6.55
N ILE A 19 -7.77 -1.53 5.44
CA ILE A 19 -6.93 -2.59 4.87
C ILE A 19 -5.47 -2.18 5.02
N SER A 20 -4.70 -2.95 5.81
CA SER A 20 -3.28 -2.72 6.11
C SER A 20 -2.47 -4.02 6.01
N THR A 21 -2.86 -4.89 5.11
CA THR A 21 -2.19 -6.14 4.78
C THR A 21 -0.89 -5.89 4.00
N PRO A 22 -0.06 -6.90 3.67
CA PRO A 22 0.98 -6.77 2.66
C PRO A 22 0.41 -6.36 1.29
N ASP A 23 1.26 -5.73 0.46
CA ASP A 23 0.87 -5.07 -0.79
C ASP A 23 0.11 -5.99 -1.76
N HIS A 24 0.51 -7.26 -1.84
CA HIS A 24 -0.10 -8.25 -2.74
C HIS A 24 -1.56 -8.60 -2.40
N TRP A 25 -2.02 -8.30 -1.18
CA TRP A 25 -3.40 -8.49 -0.76
C TRP A 25 -4.29 -7.26 -0.97
N HIS A 26 -3.71 -6.07 -1.18
CA HIS A 26 -4.43 -4.81 -1.16
C HIS A 26 -5.60 -4.77 -2.14
N ALA A 27 -5.32 -5.00 -3.42
CA ALA A 27 -6.33 -4.84 -4.46
C ALA A 27 -7.46 -5.87 -4.33
N GLN A 28 -7.12 -7.14 -4.04
CA GLN A 28 -8.13 -8.19 -3.92
C GLN A 28 -9.09 -7.90 -2.76
N ILE A 29 -8.57 -7.64 -1.56
CA ILE A 29 -9.42 -7.37 -0.40
C ILE A 29 -10.27 -6.12 -0.62
N ALA A 30 -9.70 -5.06 -1.24
CA ALA A 30 -10.43 -3.83 -1.52
C ALA A 30 -11.56 -4.06 -2.53
N MET A 31 -11.34 -4.84 -3.59
CA MET A 31 -12.39 -5.19 -4.55
C MET A 31 -13.51 -6.02 -3.89
N GLU A 32 -13.15 -7.01 -3.08
CA GLU A 32 -14.15 -7.83 -2.35
C GLU A 32 -14.95 -6.99 -1.35
N ALA A 33 -14.30 -6.04 -0.66
CA ALA A 33 -14.99 -5.10 0.23
C ALA A 33 -15.97 -4.20 -0.51
N ALA A 34 -15.56 -3.65 -1.67
CA ALA A 34 -16.42 -2.82 -2.50
C ALA A 34 -17.65 -3.60 -3.01
N TRP A 35 -17.48 -4.84 -3.47
CA TRP A 35 -18.60 -5.71 -3.87
C TRP A 35 -19.51 -6.07 -2.71
N ALA A 36 -18.97 -6.16 -1.48
CA ALA A 36 -19.75 -6.36 -0.27
C ALA A 36 -20.43 -5.07 0.25
N GLY A 37 -20.32 -3.96 -0.47
CA GLY A 37 -20.95 -2.69 -0.14
C GLY A 37 -20.23 -1.88 0.93
N LYS A 38 -18.95 -2.17 1.23
CA LYS A 38 -18.16 -1.47 2.25
C LYS A 38 -17.39 -0.32 1.63
N ASP A 39 -17.26 0.78 2.39
CA ASP A 39 -16.31 1.83 2.09
C ASP A 39 -14.91 1.43 2.61
N ILE A 40 -13.86 2.00 2.02
CA ILE A 40 -12.52 1.44 2.16
C ILE A 40 -11.49 2.53 2.46
N TYR A 41 -10.74 2.36 3.55
CA TYR A 41 -9.45 3.01 3.74
C TYR A 41 -8.34 2.00 3.46
N LEU A 42 -7.62 2.19 2.36
CA LEU A 42 -6.59 1.26 1.90
C LEU A 42 -5.20 1.84 2.14
N GLN A 43 -4.33 1.08 2.82
CA GLN A 43 -2.94 1.47 2.97
C GLN A 43 -2.24 1.54 1.60
N LYS A 44 -1.22 2.39 1.50
CA LYS A 44 -0.35 2.48 0.32
C LYS A 44 0.61 1.26 0.27
N PRO A 45 1.04 0.84 -0.94
CA PRO A 45 0.57 1.27 -2.25
C PRO A 45 -0.83 0.77 -2.55
N LEU A 46 -1.49 1.36 -3.54
CA LEU A 46 -2.86 0.99 -3.93
C LEU A 46 -3.00 -0.48 -4.32
N SER A 47 -2.00 -1.01 -5.01
CA SER A 47 -1.97 -2.37 -5.55
C SER A 47 -0.53 -2.82 -5.77
N LEU A 48 -0.31 -4.11 -5.98
CA LEU A 48 0.99 -4.64 -6.35
C LEU A 48 1.31 -4.40 -7.83
N THR A 49 0.31 -4.53 -8.71
CA THR A 49 0.46 -4.38 -10.15
C THR A 49 -0.45 -3.29 -10.72
N ILE A 50 -0.06 -2.76 -11.90
CA ILE A 50 -0.89 -1.77 -12.62
C ILE A 50 -2.24 -2.38 -13.02
N ALA A 51 -2.26 -3.66 -13.40
CA ALA A 51 -3.49 -4.36 -13.78
C ALA A 51 -4.49 -4.45 -12.61
N GLU A 52 -3.99 -4.80 -11.42
CA GLU A 52 -4.80 -4.81 -10.20
C GLU A 52 -5.34 -3.41 -9.86
N GLY A 53 -4.50 -2.38 -9.94
CA GLY A 53 -4.92 -1.01 -9.69
C GLY A 53 -6.02 -0.56 -10.65
N ARG A 54 -5.95 -0.93 -11.93
CA ARG A 54 -7.00 -0.66 -12.91
C ARG A 54 -8.28 -1.42 -12.57
N ALA A 55 -8.19 -2.71 -12.27
CA ALA A 55 -9.35 -3.51 -11.89
C ALA A 55 -10.05 -2.96 -10.63
N LEU A 56 -9.27 -2.57 -9.62
CA LEU A 56 -9.80 -1.94 -8.42
C LEU A 56 -10.51 -0.62 -8.73
N SER A 57 -9.92 0.25 -9.56
CA SER A 57 -10.55 1.49 -10.00
C SER A 57 -11.90 1.23 -10.66
N ASP A 58 -11.98 0.25 -11.57
CA ASP A 58 -13.21 -0.11 -12.26
C ASP A 58 -14.28 -0.64 -11.29
N VAL A 59 -13.88 -1.45 -10.31
CA VAL A 59 -14.80 -1.96 -9.27
C VAL A 59 -15.35 -0.82 -8.41
N ILE A 60 -14.51 0.09 -7.96
CA ILE A 60 -14.93 1.25 -7.16
C ILE A 60 -15.93 2.10 -7.92
N HIS A 61 -15.69 2.39 -9.20
CA HIS A 61 -16.63 3.14 -10.03
C HIS A 61 -17.97 2.41 -10.21
N ARG A 62 -17.96 1.10 -10.43
CA ARG A 62 -19.18 0.29 -10.60
C ARG A 62 -20.00 0.16 -9.32
N THR A 63 -19.35 0.05 -8.18
CA THR A 63 -20.03 -0.14 -6.89
C THR A 63 -20.45 1.18 -6.24
N GLY A 64 -19.85 2.31 -6.66
CA GLY A 64 -20.06 3.61 -6.06
C GLY A 64 -19.54 3.72 -4.61
N ARG A 65 -18.62 2.83 -4.22
CA ARG A 65 -18.03 2.86 -2.87
C ARG A 65 -16.93 3.90 -2.77
N ILE A 66 -16.70 4.39 -1.56
CA ILE A 66 -15.63 5.33 -1.27
C ILE A 66 -14.35 4.55 -1.06
N LEU A 67 -13.29 4.92 -1.79
CA LEU A 67 -11.94 4.43 -1.59
C LEU A 67 -11.02 5.59 -1.24
N GLN A 68 -10.43 5.56 -0.05
CA GLN A 68 -9.38 6.48 0.38
C GLN A 68 -8.05 5.74 0.50
N VAL A 69 -7.07 6.17 -0.28
CA VAL A 69 -5.69 5.65 -0.14
C VAL A 69 -4.95 6.35 0.99
N GLY A 70 -4.16 5.61 1.73
CA GLY A 70 -3.40 6.07 2.89
C GLY A 70 -2.19 6.94 2.54
N SER A 71 -2.42 8.14 2.02
CA SER A 71 -1.39 9.16 1.78
C SER A 71 -1.17 9.99 3.03
N GLN A 72 -0.65 9.36 4.11
CA GLN A 72 -0.59 9.97 5.45
C GLN A 72 0.26 11.25 5.52
N GLN A 73 1.23 11.44 4.61
CA GLN A 73 2.02 12.67 4.55
C GLN A 73 1.20 13.92 4.16
N ARG A 74 -0.02 13.74 3.67
CA ARG A 74 -0.99 14.84 3.48
C ARG A 74 -1.65 15.30 4.77
N SER A 75 -1.54 14.53 5.85
CA SER A 75 -2.15 14.83 7.14
C SER A 75 -1.44 16.00 7.84
N ALA A 76 -2.22 16.77 8.59
CA ALA A 76 -1.68 17.87 9.39
C ALA A 76 -0.91 17.39 10.62
N ASP A 77 -1.23 16.20 11.11
CA ASP A 77 -0.60 15.53 12.25
C ASP A 77 -0.36 14.04 11.89
N PRO A 78 0.81 13.46 12.17
CA PRO A 78 1.98 14.04 12.85
C PRO A 78 3.02 14.71 11.93
N TRP A 79 2.75 14.88 10.63
CA TRP A 79 3.71 15.39 9.64
C TRP A 79 3.29 16.72 8.99
N PRO A 80 3.07 17.80 9.75
CA PRO A 80 2.60 19.08 9.21
C PRO A 80 3.56 19.74 8.20
N GLN A 81 4.85 19.35 8.23
CA GLN A 81 5.88 19.89 7.35
C GLN A 81 5.62 19.64 5.87
N PHE A 82 5.06 18.50 5.48
CA PHE A 82 4.75 18.20 4.08
C PHE A 82 3.67 19.14 3.53
N ARG A 83 2.57 19.25 4.26
CA ARG A 83 1.50 20.19 3.90
C ARG A 83 2.01 21.62 3.82
N ARG A 84 2.77 22.06 4.83
CA ARG A 84 3.31 23.43 4.86
C ARG A 84 4.26 23.68 3.69
N ALA A 85 5.12 22.72 3.34
CA ALA A 85 6.02 22.84 2.19
C ALA A 85 5.22 22.98 0.88
N CYS A 86 4.22 22.12 0.66
CA CYS A 86 3.36 22.21 -0.52
C CYS A 86 2.61 23.54 -0.61
N GLU A 87 2.07 24.03 0.51
CA GLU A 87 1.40 25.33 0.57
C GLU A 87 2.36 26.48 0.20
N LEU A 88 3.60 26.47 0.69
CA LEU A 88 4.60 27.48 0.35
C LEU A 88 4.96 27.45 -1.15
N VAL A 89 5.16 26.26 -1.71
CA VAL A 89 5.46 26.09 -3.14
C VAL A 89 4.30 26.59 -4.00
N ARG A 90 3.08 26.12 -3.73
CA ARG A 90 1.87 26.51 -4.48
C ARG A 90 1.54 27.99 -4.40
N ASN A 91 1.94 28.67 -3.32
CA ASN A 91 1.78 30.11 -3.15
C ASN A 91 2.98 30.93 -3.67
N GLY A 92 3.86 30.31 -4.44
CA GLY A 92 4.98 30.99 -5.11
C GLY A 92 6.08 31.50 -4.17
N ARG A 93 6.15 31.02 -2.92
CA ARG A 93 7.14 31.50 -1.94
C ARG A 93 8.58 31.14 -2.27
N ILE A 94 8.80 30.19 -3.19
CA ILE A 94 10.13 29.81 -3.69
C ILE A 94 10.38 30.31 -5.13
N GLY A 95 9.45 31.11 -5.67
CA GLY A 95 9.46 31.55 -7.06
C GLY A 95 8.96 30.46 -8.03
N GLU A 96 9.38 30.54 -9.28
CA GLU A 96 9.01 29.57 -10.32
C GLU A 96 9.62 28.20 -10.05
N LEU A 97 8.77 27.18 -9.94
CA LEU A 97 9.20 25.80 -9.78
C LEU A 97 9.70 25.24 -11.12
N ARG A 98 11.00 24.91 -11.21
CA ARG A 98 11.65 24.41 -12.44
C ARG A 98 12.09 22.96 -12.34
N THR A 99 12.40 22.50 -11.15
CA THR A 99 12.93 21.16 -10.93
C THR A 99 12.43 20.62 -9.59
N VAL A 100 11.97 19.38 -9.61
CA VAL A 100 11.66 18.60 -8.42
C VAL A 100 12.60 17.39 -8.38
N LYS A 101 13.26 17.18 -7.25
CA LYS A 101 14.11 15.99 -7.01
C LYS A 101 13.53 15.19 -5.86
N ILE A 102 13.23 13.91 -6.14
CA ILE A 102 12.68 12.99 -5.17
C ILE A 102 13.76 11.97 -4.80
N GLY A 103 14.13 11.93 -3.53
CA GLY A 103 15.02 10.92 -2.96
C GLY A 103 14.20 9.80 -2.32
N LEU A 104 14.54 8.56 -2.63
CA LEU A 104 13.95 7.37 -2.01
C LEU A 104 15.05 6.55 -1.35
N PRO A 105 14.74 5.77 -0.29
CA PRO A 105 15.64 4.75 0.21
C PRO A 105 15.98 3.76 -0.91
N GLY A 106 17.15 3.13 -0.83
CA GLY A 106 17.48 2.00 -1.71
C GLY A 106 16.52 0.83 -1.52
N ASP A 107 16.30 0.07 -2.57
CA ASP A 107 15.50 -1.15 -2.46
C ASP A 107 16.19 -2.15 -1.51
N PRO A 108 15.40 -2.77 -0.62
CA PRO A 108 15.93 -3.82 0.25
C PRO A 108 16.36 -5.01 -0.61
N SER A 109 17.58 -5.46 -0.40
CA SER A 109 18.15 -6.61 -1.09
C SER A 109 18.74 -7.60 -0.09
N GLY A 110 18.97 -8.83 -0.52
CA GLY A 110 19.61 -9.85 0.29
C GLY A 110 19.80 -11.14 -0.53
N PRO A 111 20.60 -12.07 -0.02
CA PRO A 111 20.76 -13.37 -0.66
C PRO A 111 19.45 -14.15 -0.63
N GLU A 112 19.35 -15.15 -1.50
CA GLU A 112 18.34 -16.17 -1.35
C GLU A 112 18.53 -16.91 -0.03
N GLU A 113 17.43 -17.11 0.67
CA GLU A 113 17.41 -17.86 1.93
C GLU A 113 17.01 -19.31 1.64
N PRO A 114 17.60 -20.27 2.36
CA PRO A 114 17.18 -21.68 2.21
C PRO A 114 15.73 -21.86 2.66
N GLU A 115 15.06 -22.84 2.06
CA GLU A 115 13.71 -23.25 2.48
C GLU A 115 13.67 -23.60 3.96
N MET A 116 12.64 -23.17 4.64
CA MET A 116 12.37 -23.44 6.04
C MET A 116 10.99 -24.07 6.20
N PRO A 117 10.77 -24.88 7.26
CA PRO A 117 9.43 -25.35 7.59
C PRO A 117 8.52 -24.17 7.96
N VAL A 118 7.28 -24.20 7.47
CA VAL A 118 6.27 -23.22 7.84
C VAL A 118 5.95 -23.36 9.33
N PRO A 119 5.98 -22.27 10.12
CA PRO A 119 5.62 -22.32 11.54
C PRO A 119 4.16 -22.74 11.73
N GLU A 120 3.85 -23.49 12.79
CA GLU A 120 2.50 -23.97 13.09
C GLU A 120 1.45 -22.87 13.28
N ASN A 121 1.90 -21.67 13.65
CA ASN A 121 1.05 -20.51 13.86
C ASN A 121 0.86 -19.64 12.61
N LEU A 122 1.35 -20.05 11.44
CA LEU A 122 1.23 -19.34 10.17
C LEU A 122 0.48 -20.19 9.14
N ASP A 123 -0.67 -19.70 8.71
CA ASP A 123 -1.31 -20.20 7.47
C ASP A 123 -0.61 -19.56 6.27
N TYR A 124 0.42 -20.24 5.75
CA TYR A 124 1.23 -19.68 4.69
C TYR A 124 0.52 -19.63 3.34
N ASP A 125 -0.41 -20.56 3.07
CA ASP A 125 -1.23 -20.53 1.85
C ASP A 125 -2.16 -19.32 1.85
N ALA A 126 -2.81 -19.04 2.99
CA ALA A 126 -3.59 -17.84 3.15
C ALA A 126 -2.73 -16.57 3.09
N TRP A 127 -1.50 -16.62 3.60
CA TRP A 127 -0.56 -15.49 3.50
C TRP A 127 -0.14 -15.21 2.07
N LEU A 128 0.16 -16.23 1.26
CA LEU A 128 0.50 -16.12 -0.16
C LEU A 128 -0.65 -15.55 -1.00
N GLY A 129 -1.87 -15.97 -0.71
CA GLY A 129 -3.05 -15.52 -1.44
C GLY A 129 -2.99 -15.82 -2.93
N SER A 130 -3.11 -14.79 -3.77
CA SER A 130 -3.08 -14.89 -5.23
C SER A 130 -1.69 -14.88 -5.85
N THR A 131 -0.64 -14.79 -5.05
CA THR A 131 0.75 -14.77 -5.58
C THR A 131 1.20 -16.17 -6.01
N PRO A 132 2.25 -16.28 -6.85
CA PRO A 132 2.86 -17.55 -7.13
C PRO A 132 3.30 -18.29 -5.86
N VAL A 133 3.13 -19.60 -5.84
CA VAL A 133 3.59 -20.42 -4.72
C VAL A 133 5.12 -20.41 -4.68
N VAL A 134 5.66 -19.96 -3.57
CA VAL A 134 7.10 -19.97 -3.27
C VAL A 134 7.32 -20.58 -1.90
N TYR A 135 8.48 -21.23 -1.71
CA TYR A 135 8.81 -21.82 -0.41
C TYR A 135 8.92 -20.77 0.71
N TYR A 136 8.61 -21.20 1.91
CA TYR A 136 8.70 -20.33 3.08
C TYR A 136 10.15 -20.08 3.52
N THR A 137 10.43 -18.84 3.87
CA THR A 137 11.55 -18.46 4.71
C THR A 137 11.09 -17.40 5.70
N GLU A 138 11.67 -17.38 6.90
CA GLU A 138 11.32 -16.38 7.91
C GLU A 138 11.50 -14.94 7.39
N LYS A 139 12.58 -14.67 6.67
CA LYS A 139 12.88 -13.35 6.13
C LYS A 139 12.05 -12.96 4.90
N ARG A 140 11.39 -13.92 4.26
CA ARG A 140 10.45 -13.65 3.16
C ARG A 140 9.13 -13.09 3.67
N VAL A 141 8.73 -13.47 4.86
CA VAL A 141 7.53 -12.95 5.54
C VAL A 141 7.94 -11.87 6.53
N HIS A 142 8.20 -12.26 7.75
CA HIS A 142 8.80 -11.46 8.83
C HIS A 142 9.53 -12.39 9.81
N PRO A 143 10.66 -11.98 10.38
CA PRO A 143 11.24 -12.69 11.50
C PRO A 143 10.22 -12.79 12.64
N GLN A 144 10.03 -14.01 13.17
CA GLN A 144 9.05 -14.28 14.23
C GLN A 144 9.39 -13.53 15.53
N ALA A 145 10.69 -13.27 15.76
CA ALA A 145 11.16 -12.68 17.01
C ALA A 145 10.89 -11.17 17.11
N ASP A 146 10.97 -10.43 16.02
CA ASP A 146 11.00 -8.96 16.06
C ASP A 146 10.26 -8.24 14.93
N TYR A 147 9.71 -8.99 13.97
CA TYR A 147 9.05 -8.45 12.78
C TYR A 147 9.89 -7.42 12.01
N SER A 148 11.22 -7.58 12.06
CA SER A 148 12.15 -6.64 11.45
C SER A 148 11.97 -6.56 9.94
N ARG A 149 12.23 -5.37 9.42
CA ARG A 149 12.23 -5.12 7.97
C ARG A 149 13.59 -5.51 7.39
N PRO A 150 13.66 -5.82 6.09
CA PRO A 150 12.64 -5.60 5.07
C PRO A 150 11.54 -6.66 4.97
N GLY A 151 11.72 -7.88 5.50
CA GLY A 151 10.71 -8.93 5.40
C GLY A 151 10.23 -9.13 3.96
N TRP A 152 8.93 -9.27 3.77
CA TRP A 152 8.28 -9.46 2.46
C TRP A 152 8.52 -8.31 1.47
N LEU A 153 8.86 -7.10 1.92
CA LEU A 153 9.14 -5.94 1.07
C LEU A 153 10.33 -6.15 0.11
N ARG A 154 11.21 -7.13 0.40
CA ARG A 154 12.36 -7.50 -0.47
C ARG A 154 11.99 -8.48 -1.59
N CYS A 155 10.78 -8.99 -1.60
CA CYS A 155 10.34 -10.03 -2.53
C CYS A 155 9.39 -9.44 -3.56
N GLU A 156 9.76 -9.50 -4.83
CA GLU A 156 8.96 -8.94 -5.93
C GLU A 156 7.55 -9.57 -6.06
N GLN A 157 7.38 -10.79 -5.50
CA GLN A 157 6.08 -11.45 -5.47
C GLN A 157 5.10 -10.74 -4.53
N PHE A 158 5.58 -9.97 -3.56
CA PHE A 158 4.77 -9.43 -2.48
C PHE A 158 4.80 -7.91 -2.36
N GLY A 159 5.83 -7.27 -2.95
CA GLY A 159 6.01 -5.83 -2.95
C GLY A 159 6.79 -5.36 -4.17
N ALA A 160 6.51 -4.17 -4.68
CA ALA A 160 7.17 -3.60 -5.86
C ALA A 160 8.28 -2.59 -5.50
N GLY A 161 8.97 -2.84 -4.38
CA GLY A 161 10.13 -2.07 -3.95
C GLY A 161 9.83 -0.68 -3.42
N MET A 162 10.88 0.12 -3.29
CA MET A 162 10.78 1.46 -2.69
C MET A 162 10.06 2.46 -3.57
N ILE A 163 9.98 2.24 -4.87
CA ILE A 163 9.22 3.13 -5.76
C ILE A 163 7.72 3.14 -5.43
N THR A 164 7.15 2.01 -5.05
CA THR A 164 5.75 1.91 -4.61
C THR A 164 5.62 2.13 -3.10
N GLY A 165 6.58 1.65 -2.32
CA GLY A 165 6.58 1.77 -0.87
C GLY A 165 6.71 3.23 -0.41
N TRP A 166 7.87 3.85 -0.59
CA TRP A 166 8.12 5.25 -0.23
C TRP A 166 7.77 6.22 -1.35
N GLY A 167 7.87 5.79 -2.61
CA GLY A 167 7.50 6.61 -3.75
C GLY A 167 6.03 7.01 -3.70
N ALA A 168 5.12 6.13 -3.26
CA ALA A 168 3.71 6.44 -3.06
C ALA A 168 3.49 7.68 -2.16
N HIS A 169 4.38 7.95 -1.20
CA HIS A 169 4.32 9.16 -0.39
C HIS A 169 5.02 10.34 -1.05
N HIS A 170 6.25 10.15 -1.53
CA HIS A 170 7.10 11.25 -1.96
C HIS A 170 6.72 11.78 -3.34
N VAL A 171 6.33 10.90 -4.26
CA VAL A 171 5.79 11.30 -5.57
C VAL A 171 4.45 12.01 -5.40
N ASP A 172 3.57 11.49 -4.53
CA ASP A 172 2.31 12.14 -4.19
C ASP A 172 2.51 13.55 -3.61
N THR A 173 3.48 13.72 -2.71
CA THR A 173 3.84 15.04 -2.15
C THR A 173 4.36 15.99 -3.24
N ALA A 174 5.16 15.48 -4.20
CA ALA A 174 5.64 16.29 -5.31
C ALA A 174 4.49 16.75 -6.22
N HIS A 175 3.59 15.84 -6.61
CA HIS A 175 2.38 16.18 -7.37
C HIS A 175 1.51 17.20 -6.64
N TRP A 176 1.34 17.03 -5.34
CA TRP A 176 0.61 17.99 -4.51
C TRP A 176 1.24 19.38 -4.51
N GLY A 177 2.57 19.46 -4.33
CA GLY A 177 3.31 20.72 -4.40
C GLY A 177 3.24 21.40 -5.77
N MET A 178 3.27 20.62 -6.85
CA MET A 178 3.14 21.10 -8.23
C MET A 178 1.69 21.46 -8.63
N GLY A 179 0.69 20.99 -7.89
CA GLY A 179 -0.72 21.14 -8.27
C GLY A 179 -1.13 20.27 -9.46
N THR A 180 -0.47 19.11 -9.65
CA THR A 180 -0.68 18.20 -10.78
C THR A 180 -1.30 16.87 -10.38
N GLU A 181 -1.83 16.77 -9.17
CA GLU A 181 -2.38 15.53 -8.60
C GLU A 181 -3.55 14.92 -9.37
N TYR A 182 -4.21 15.70 -10.23
CA TYR A 182 -5.35 15.25 -11.05
C TYR A 182 -5.03 15.09 -12.54
N GLY A 183 -3.87 15.52 -12.98
CA GLY A 183 -3.53 15.54 -14.40
C GLY A 183 -2.17 14.90 -14.73
N GLY A 184 -1.38 14.64 -13.73
CA GLY A 184 0.02 14.24 -13.89
C GLY A 184 0.95 15.41 -14.24
N PRO A 185 2.26 15.14 -14.30
CA PRO A 185 3.26 16.14 -14.64
C PRO A 185 3.21 16.55 -16.11
#